data_c3609bc0111a210cb9523048e747a348
#
_entry.id   c3609bc0111a210cb9523048e747a348
#
_cell.length_a   1.000
_cell.length_b   1.000
_cell.length_c   1.000
_cell.angle_alpha   90.00
_cell.angle_beta   90.00
_cell.angle_gamma   90.00
#
_symmetry.space_group_name_H-M   'P 1'
#
loop_
_entity.id
_entity.type
_entity.pdbx_description
1 polymer ?
#
loop_
_entity_poly.entity_id
_entity_poly.type
_entity_poly.pdbx_seq_one_letter_code
_entity_poly.pdbx_strand_id
1 'polypeptide(L)'
;TVLVLLHPDGSRIARGTSRWLDAHPVDRAYHAREDRDGDFERLARFIAGRAIGLVLAGGGAKGFAHIGIVRALRERGIEIDLVGGTSIGAILAATVALDWDERTQLENLRSAFVSTNPANDYAVPPLVSIVRGRKMERLLRRFIGDAEIEDLWVPFFCVTSNLTASEKAVHTRGPLWKLLRASASIAGVFPPVVLDGQLHVDGGTFDNLPVETARALGAGHVIACDVVRAAPAKVAYESTPSTPALLADSLLRRRRYRVPGLISTMMQTTFLAGLDRARTSALEADLFLEPHARGIRFLGWSALDRAAELGYAYAKERFSDPAVAETLEAISRPAPAGRAGADDAAVP
;
A
#
# COMPACT_ATOMS: atom_id res chain seq x y z
N THR A 1 -12.16 -22.45 8.78
CA THR A 1 -12.75 -21.87 10.01
C THR A 1 -12.52 -20.37 10.01
N VAL A 2 -13.54 -19.57 10.35
CA VAL A 2 -13.51 -18.11 10.43
C VAL A 2 -13.81 -17.69 11.85
N LEU A 3 -12.99 -16.81 12.44
CA LEU A 3 -13.21 -16.17 13.72
C LEU A 3 -13.73 -14.76 13.48
N VAL A 4 -14.83 -14.40 14.13
CA VAL A 4 -15.32 -13.02 14.15
C VAL A 4 -15.27 -12.51 15.58
N LEU A 5 -14.53 -11.44 15.80
CA LEU A 5 -14.42 -10.77 17.09
C LEU A 5 -15.39 -9.57 17.10
N LEU A 6 -16.42 -9.66 17.94
CA LEU A 6 -17.39 -8.58 18.11
C LEU A 6 -16.88 -7.58 19.16
N HIS A 7 -17.02 -6.32 18.84
CA HIS A 7 -16.60 -5.22 19.70
C HIS A 7 -17.78 -4.35 20.08
N PRO A 8 -17.87 -3.93 21.37
CA PRO A 8 -18.96 -3.07 21.83
C PRO A 8 -18.92 -1.71 21.12
N ASP A 9 -20.04 -1.03 21.16
CA ASP A 9 -20.24 0.31 20.60
C ASP A 9 -19.14 1.27 21.02
N GLY A 10 -18.71 2.10 20.06
CA GLY A 10 -17.69 3.14 20.30
C GLY A 10 -16.25 2.62 20.42
N SER A 11 -16.00 1.33 20.16
CA SER A 11 -14.64 0.79 20.13
C SER A 11 -13.80 1.45 19.05
N ARG A 12 -12.70 2.09 19.45
CA ARG A 12 -11.81 2.82 18.52
C ARG A 12 -10.65 1.99 18.00
N ILE A 13 -10.22 0.98 18.72
CA ILE A 13 -9.05 0.14 18.42
C ILE A 13 -9.35 -1.27 18.93
N ALA A 14 -9.19 -2.29 18.09
CA ALA A 14 -9.12 -3.68 18.53
C ALA A 14 -7.71 -3.94 19.13
N ARG A 15 -7.61 -4.85 20.08
CA ARG A 15 -6.35 -5.22 20.72
C ARG A 15 -6.35 -6.66 21.18
N GLY A 16 -5.17 -7.28 21.07
CA GLY A 16 -4.92 -8.60 21.64
C GLY A 16 -5.50 -9.75 20.82
N THR A 17 -5.79 -9.51 19.54
CA THR A 17 -6.25 -10.53 18.60
C THR A 17 -5.26 -11.67 18.46
N SER A 18 -3.94 -11.38 18.53
CA SER A 18 -2.88 -12.39 18.50
C SER A 18 -3.10 -13.51 19.51
N ARG A 19 -3.56 -13.20 20.74
CA ARG A 19 -3.82 -14.20 21.78
C ARG A 19 -4.93 -15.18 21.39
N TRP A 20 -5.97 -14.67 20.71
CA TRP A 20 -7.06 -15.51 20.21
C TRP A 20 -6.59 -16.41 19.07
N LEU A 21 -5.80 -15.85 18.14
CA LEU A 21 -5.28 -16.60 17.01
C LEU A 21 -4.25 -17.66 17.42
N ASP A 22 -3.49 -17.42 18.49
CA ASP A 22 -2.54 -18.40 19.03
C ASP A 22 -3.23 -19.54 19.77
N ALA A 23 -4.37 -19.26 20.42
CA ALA A 23 -5.16 -20.26 21.14
C ALA A 23 -6.10 -21.06 20.21
N HIS A 24 -6.54 -20.48 19.10
CA HIS A 24 -7.54 -21.07 18.20
C HIS A 24 -7.02 -21.00 16.76
N PRO A 25 -6.49 -22.08 16.18
CA PRO A 25 -6.09 -22.11 14.79
C PRO A 25 -7.30 -21.88 13.88
N VAL A 26 -7.31 -20.73 13.20
CA VAL A 26 -8.37 -20.33 12.26
C VAL A 26 -7.74 -19.89 10.95
N ASP A 27 -8.47 -20.07 9.86
CA ASP A 27 -7.98 -19.67 8.53
C ASP A 27 -8.02 -18.15 8.38
N ARG A 28 -9.01 -17.47 8.98
CA ARG A 28 -9.23 -16.03 8.90
C ARG A 28 -9.85 -15.49 10.17
N ALA A 29 -9.52 -14.26 10.51
CA ALA A 29 -10.14 -13.50 11.58
C ALA A 29 -10.62 -12.14 11.07
N TYR A 30 -11.76 -11.70 11.58
CA TYR A 30 -12.37 -10.41 11.25
C TYR A 30 -12.85 -9.72 12.52
N HIS A 31 -12.90 -8.39 12.47
CA HIS A 31 -13.48 -7.55 13.52
C HIS A 31 -14.79 -6.96 13.04
N ALA A 32 -15.77 -6.91 13.91
CA ALA A 32 -17.04 -6.21 13.69
C ALA A 32 -17.42 -5.41 14.94
N ARG A 33 -17.74 -4.13 14.75
CA ARG A 33 -18.27 -3.23 15.78
C ARG A 33 -19.79 -3.31 15.76
N GLU A 34 -20.41 -3.44 16.94
CA GLU A 34 -21.86 -3.63 17.06
C GLU A 34 -22.66 -2.45 16.49
N ASP A 35 -22.10 -1.23 16.54
CA ASP A 35 -22.67 0.01 16.05
C ASP A 35 -22.32 0.34 14.57
N ARG A 36 -21.74 -0.61 13.82
CA ARG A 36 -21.23 -0.39 12.45
C ARG A 36 -21.74 -1.44 11.47
N ASP A 37 -22.85 -1.16 10.82
CA ASP A 37 -23.42 -2.04 9.77
C ASP A 37 -22.42 -2.40 8.68
N GLY A 38 -21.55 -1.45 8.28
CA GLY A 38 -20.52 -1.69 7.26
C GLY A 38 -19.52 -2.80 7.63
N ASP A 39 -19.26 -3.05 8.92
CA ASP A 39 -18.40 -4.16 9.33
C ASP A 39 -19.08 -5.52 9.09
N PHE A 40 -20.40 -5.62 9.32
CA PHE A 40 -21.19 -6.83 9.02
C PHE A 40 -21.38 -7.01 7.50
N GLU A 41 -21.59 -5.94 6.76
CA GLU A 41 -21.65 -5.99 5.29
C GLU A 41 -20.34 -6.46 4.69
N ARG A 42 -19.18 -6.03 5.25
CA ARG A 42 -17.85 -6.54 4.88
C ARG A 42 -17.77 -8.04 5.07
N LEU A 43 -18.20 -8.56 6.23
CA LEU A 43 -18.24 -10.00 6.49
C LEU A 43 -19.11 -10.73 5.47
N ALA A 44 -20.29 -10.20 5.17
CA ALA A 44 -21.19 -10.77 4.18
C ALA A 44 -20.54 -10.82 2.79
N ARG A 45 -19.81 -9.77 2.38
CA ARG A 45 -19.06 -9.75 1.10
C ARG A 45 -17.94 -10.79 1.07
N PHE A 46 -17.20 -11.00 2.17
CA PHE A 46 -16.20 -12.07 2.24
C PHE A 46 -16.83 -13.47 2.11
N ILE A 47 -17.94 -13.72 2.82
CA ILE A 47 -18.66 -15.01 2.76
C ILE A 47 -19.21 -15.26 1.35
N ALA A 48 -19.70 -14.21 0.69
CA ALA A 48 -20.24 -14.29 -0.66
C ALA A 48 -19.15 -14.34 -1.76
N GLY A 49 -17.84 -14.27 -1.41
CA GLY A 49 -16.74 -14.21 -2.37
C GLY A 49 -16.74 -12.91 -3.21
N ARG A 50 -17.26 -11.83 -2.66
CA ARG A 50 -17.40 -10.52 -3.33
C ARG A 50 -16.65 -9.39 -2.64
N ALA A 51 -15.81 -9.70 -1.67
CA ALA A 51 -15.02 -8.71 -0.95
C ALA A 51 -14.14 -7.89 -1.92
N ILE A 52 -14.12 -6.57 -1.72
CA ILE A 52 -13.36 -5.64 -2.54
C ILE A 52 -11.99 -5.41 -1.93
N GLY A 53 -10.94 -5.87 -2.61
CA GLY A 53 -9.55 -5.64 -2.26
C GLY A 53 -8.98 -4.39 -2.94
N LEU A 54 -8.30 -3.53 -2.17
CA LEU A 54 -7.53 -2.40 -2.71
C LEU A 54 -6.04 -2.69 -2.56
N VAL A 55 -5.31 -2.70 -3.68
CA VAL A 55 -3.88 -2.96 -3.72
C VAL A 55 -3.13 -1.70 -4.16
N LEU A 56 -2.22 -1.22 -3.31
CA LEU A 56 -1.48 0.02 -3.50
C LEU A 56 0.01 -0.26 -3.72
N ALA A 57 0.52 0.12 -4.90
CA ALA A 57 1.93 -0.07 -5.24
C ALA A 57 2.86 0.88 -4.47
N GLY A 58 4.12 0.47 -4.31
CA GLY A 58 5.21 1.34 -3.88
C GLY A 58 5.51 2.42 -4.93
N GLY A 59 6.17 3.51 -4.52
CA GLY A 59 6.51 4.60 -5.45
C GLY A 59 7.07 5.85 -4.77
N GLY A 60 7.49 5.77 -3.50
CA GLY A 60 7.95 6.91 -2.71
C GLY A 60 6.88 8.01 -2.63
N ALA A 61 7.28 9.26 -2.69
CA ALA A 61 6.34 10.39 -2.56
C ALA A 61 5.27 10.46 -3.66
N LYS A 62 5.45 9.76 -4.79
CA LYS A 62 4.39 9.60 -5.80
C LYS A 62 3.19 8.84 -5.24
N GLY A 63 3.44 7.92 -4.30
CA GLY A 63 2.41 7.13 -3.64
C GLY A 63 1.35 7.95 -2.91
N PHE A 64 1.63 9.21 -2.54
CA PHE A 64 0.60 10.08 -1.98
C PHE A 64 -0.60 10.31 -2.91
N ALA A 65 -0.48 9.99 -4.22
CA ALA A 65 -1.62 9.97 -5.13
C ALA A 65 -2.68 8.94 -4.73
N HIS A 66 -2.30 7.87 -4.03
CA HIS A 66 -3.26 6.89 -3.51
C HIS A 66 -4.28 7.51 -2.54
N ILE A 67 -3.91 8.59 -1.82
CA ILE A 67 -4.85 9.30 -0.93
C ILE A 67 -6.04 9.82 -1.74
N GLY A 68 -5.76 10.48 -2.86
CA GLY A 68 -6.79 11.00 -3.75
C GLY A 68 -7.64 9.90 -4.40
N ILE A 69 -7.02 8.76 -4.74
CA ILE A 69 -7.76 7.58 -5.24
C ILE A 69 -8.74 7.05 -4.17
N VAL A 70 -8.26 6.86 -2.94
CA VAL A 70 -9.10 6.38 -1.81
C VAL A 70 -10.27 7.34 -1.55
N ARG A 71 -9.99 8.65 -1.55
CA ARG A 71 -11.04 9.68 -1.43
C ARG A 71 -12.10 9.53 -2.51
N ALA A 72 -11.70 9.42 -3.79
CA ALA A 72 -12.65 9.31 -4.90
C ALA A 72 -13.45 8.01 -4.87
N LEU A 73 -12.86 6.89 -4.41
CA LEU A 73 -13.56 5.62 -4.18
C LEU A 73 -14.62 5.77 -3.08
N ARG A 74 -14.26 6.37 -1.93
CA ARG A 74 -15.19 6.64 -0.84
C ARG A 74 -16.37 7.54 -1.26
N GLU A 75 -16.10 8.60 -2.04
CA GLU A 75 -17.13 9.48 -2.58
C GLU A 75 -18.12 8.75 -3.53
N ARG A 76 -17.67 7.66 -4.14
CA ARG A 76 -18.51 6.76 -4.95
C ARG A 76 -19.21 5.67 -4.14
N GLY A 77 -19.05 5.66 -2.82
CA GLY A 77 -19.61 4.62 -1.96
C GLY A 77 -18.95 3.24 -2.13
N ILE A 78 -17.70 3.20 -2.66
CA ILE A 78 -16.95 1.95 -2.77
C ILE A 78 -16.33 1.63 -1.40
N GLU A 79 -16.82 0.58 -0.79
CA GLU A 79 -16.32 0.08 0.47
C GLU A 79 -15.14 -0.87 0.25
N ILE A 80 -14.04 -0.63 0.97
CA ILE A 80 -12.84 -1.47 0.88
C ILE A 80 -12.88 -2.51 2.00
N ASP A 81 -12.85 -3.78 1.62
CA ASP A 81 -12.96 -4.93 2.53
C ASP A 81 -11.61 -5.51 2.91
N LEU A 82 -10.63 -5.41 2.03
CA LEU A 82 -9.25 -5.83 2.22
C LEU A 82 -8.34 -4.76 1.62
N VAL A 83 -7.30 -4.38 2.31
CA VAL A 83 -6.34 -3.43 1.75
C VAL A 83 -4.91 -3.90 1.98
N GLY A 84 -4.05 -3.68 1.01
CA GLY A 84 -2.63 -4.00 1.18
C GLY A 84 -1.77 -3.35 0.12
N GLY A 85 -0.49 -3.65 0.19
CA GLY A 85 0.45 -3.08 -0.78
C GLY A 85 1.91 -3.23 -0.38
N THR A 86 2.73 -2.43 -1.04
CA THR A 86 4.19 -2.47 -0.90
C THR A 86 4.74 -1.07 -0.63
N SER A 87 5.76 -0.96 0.24
CA SER A 87 6.47 0.30 0.48
C SER A 87 5.54 1.43 0.97
N ILE A 88 5.56 2.58 0.34
CA ILE A 88 4.63 3.68 0.65
C ILE A 88 3.17 3.25 0.45
N GLY A 89 2.89 2.36 -0.51
CA GLY A 89 1.56 1.80 -0.70
C GLY A 89 1.07 1.04 0.52
N ALA A 90 1.94 0.24 1.17
CA ALA A 90 1.62 -0.44 2.42
C ALA A 90 1.36 0.55 3.57
N ILE A 91 2.14 1.64 3.66
CA ILE A 91 1.92 2.67 4.68
C ILE A 91 0.56 3.35 4.49
N LEU A 92 0.18 3.67 3.24
CA LEU A 92 -1.11 4.29 2.96
C LEU A 92 -2.27 3.29 3.11
N ALA A 93 -2.08 2.03 2.73
CA ALA A 93 -3.03 0.95 2.98
C ALA A 93 -3.30 0.78 4.49
N ALA A 94 -2.27 0.87 5.33
CA ALA A 94 -2.43 0.81 6.78
C ALA A 94 -3.31 1.94 7.33
N THR A 95 -3.27 3.14 6.75
CA THR A 95 -4.16 4.24 7.17
C THR A 95 -5.63 3.99 6.82
N VAL A 96 -5.88 3.26 5.73
CA VAL A 96 -7.23 2.79 5.37
C VAL A 96 -7.67 1.68 6.33
N ALA A 97 -6.76 0.74 6.65
CA ALA A 97 -7.04 -0.37 7.55
C ALA A 97 -7.29 0.07 9.01
N LEU A 98 -6.70 1.19 9.43
CA LEU A 98 -6.97 1.86 10.71
C LEU A 98 -8.32 2.59 10.73
N ASP A 99 -9.05 2.58 9.62
CA ASP A 99 -10.34 3.28 9.46
C ASP A 99 -10.24 4.79 9.71
N TRP A 100 -9.11 5.41 9.30
CA TRP A 100 -8.95 6.85 9.43
C TRP A 100 -9.75 7.62 8.37
N ASP A 101 -10.39 8.70 8.81
CA ASP A 101 -10.95 9.67 7.88
C ASP A 101 -9.84 10.41 7.12
N GLU A 102 -10.21 11.08 6.03
CA GLU A 102 -9.26 11.79 5.16
C GLU A 102 -8.48 12.88 5.93
N ARG A 103 -9.13 13.59 6.82
CA ARG A 103 -8.50 14.66 7.60
C ARG A 103 -7.42 14.10 8.52
N THR A 104 -7.76 13.09 9.30
CA THR A 104 -6.82 12.40 10.19
C THR A 104 -5.66 11.81 9.41
N GLN A 105 -5.93 11.19 8.25
CA GLN A 105 -4.93 10.65 7.35
C GLN A 105 -3.95 11.73 6.87
N LEU A 106 -4.46 12.84 6.34
CA LEU A 106 -3.62 13.93 5.81
C LEU A 106 -2.81 14.63 6.90
N GLU A 107 -3.40 14.93 8.06
CA GLU A 107 -2.71 15.57 9.18
C GLU A 107 -1.54 14.70 9.67
N ASN A 108 -1.78 13.43 9.87
CA ASN A 108 -0.76 12.48 10.30
C ASN A 108 0.34 12.30 9.25
N LEU A 109 0.00 12.14 7.98
CA LEU A 109 0.98 11.97 6.90
C LEU A 109 1.82 13.25 6.68
N ARG A 110 1.24 14.45 6.80
CA ARG A 110 2.01 15.71 6.76
C ARG A 110 2.99 15.80 7.91
N SER A 111 2.53 15.53 9.13
CA SER A 111 3.41 15.49 10.30
C SER A 111 4.54 14.49 10.12
N ALA A 112 4.21 13.32 9.61
CA ALA A 112 5.12 12.21 9.44
C ALA A 112 6.18 12.49 8.36
N PHE A 113 5.77 12.78 7.16
CA PHE A 113 6.66 12.80 5.99
C PHE A 113 7.15 14.21 5.64
N VAL A 114 6.27 15.23 5.72
CA VAL A 114 6.64 16.59 5.32
C VAL A 114 7.46 17.26 6.41
N SER A 115 6.97 17.24 7.66
CA SER A 115 7.64 17.92 8.77
C SER A 115 8.90 17.19 9.24
N THR A 116 8.90 15.85 9.23
CA THR A 116 10.01 15.06 9.80
C THR A 116 11.06 14.70 8.77
N ASN A 117 10.71 14.55 7.49
CA ASN A 117 11.57 14.06 6.42
C ASN A 117 12.34 12.79 6.81
N PRO A 118 11.73 11.60 6.69
CA PRO A 118 12.30 10.34 7.20
C PRO A 118 13.60 9.90 6.54
N ALA A 119 13.98 10.49 5.40
CA ALA A 119 15.15 10.12 4.62
C ALA A 119 16.37 11.03 4.85
N ASN A 120 16.37 11.91 5.88
CA ASN A 120 17.47 12.86 6.10
C ASN A 120 18.35 12.54 7.32
N ASP A 121 18.35 11.30 7.84
CA ASP A 121 19.26 10.82 8.90
C ASP A 121 20.41 9.99 8.29
N TYR A 122 21.32 10.67 7.58
CA TYR A 122 22.40 10.03 6.86
C TYR A 122 23.34 9.20 7.76
N ALA A 123 23.72 8.02 7.25
CA ALA A 123 24.75 7.19 7.87
C ALA A 123 26.15 7.68 7.47
N VAL A 124 27.03 7.85 8.46
CA VAL A 124 28.43 8.23 8.21
C VAL A 124 29.30 7.34 9.09
N PRO A 125 30.14 6.47 8.52
CA PRO A 125 30.19 6.08 7.10
C PRO A 125 28.96 5.23 6.70
N PRO A 126 28.55 5.21 5.40
CA PRO A 126 27.40 4.49 4.91
C PRO A 126 27.72 3.00 4.61
N LEU A 127 28.03 2.21 5.66
CA LEU A 127 28.47 0.81 5.51
C LEU A 127 27.34 -0.14 5.09
N VAL A 128 26.12 0.09 5.57
CA VAL A 128 24.96 -0.78 5.31
C VAL A 128 23.97 -0.09 4.39
N SER A 129 23.77 1.22 4.58
CA SER A 129 22.80 2.03 3.86
C SER A 129 23.17 3.51 3.91
N ILE A 130 22.60 4.29 2.99
CA ILE A 130 22.82 5.75 2.94
C ILE A 130 22.17 6.45 4.13
N VAL A 131 21.00 5.96 4.56
CA VAL A 131 20.18 6.52 5.65
C VAL A 131 20.17 5.55 6.83
N ARG A 132 20.28 6.04 8.06
CA ARG A 132 20.21 5.19 9.27
C ARG A 132 18.85 4.57 9.52
N GLY A 133 17.79 5.22 9.03
CA GLY A 133 16.41 4.75 9.15
C GLY A 133 15.77 4.95 10.52
N ARG A 134 16.47 5.53 11.49
CA ARG A 134 15.95 5.79 12.85
C ARG A 134 14.80 6.80 12.85
N LYS A 135 14.82 7.76 11.92
CA LYS A 135 13.73 8.73 11.78
C LYS A 135 12.47 8.07 11.26
N MET A 136 12.59 7.19 10.26
CA MET A 136 11.45 6.42 9.73
C MET A 136 10.86 5.54 10.83
N GLU A 137 11.69 4.82 11.59
CA GLU A 137 11.21 3.97 12.68
C GLU A 137 10.45 4.78 13.75
N ARG A 138 11.06 5.87 14.26
CA ARG A 138 10.41 6.73 15.27
C ARG A 138 9.10 7.33 14.76
N LEU A 139 9.07 7.68 13.49
CA LEU A 139 7.89 8.19 12.81
C LEU A 139 6.78 7.14 12.79
N LEU A 140 7.07 5.93 12.31
CA LEU A 140 6.07 4.86 12.23
C LEU A 140 5.57 4.45 13.61
N ARG A 141 6.45 4.34 14.61
CA ARG A 141 6.06 4.08 16.01
C ARG A 141 5.14 5.18 16.57
N ARG A 142 5.44 6.44 16.30
CA ARG A 142 4.61 7.58 16.76
C ARG A 142 3.26 7.63 16.03
N PHE A 143 3.26 7.31 14.76
CA PHE A 143 2.12 7.41 13.86
C PHE A 143 1.11 6.27 14.06
N ILE A 144 1.61 5.03 14.26
CA ILE A 144 0.82 3.79 14.32
C ILE A 144 0.68 3.29 15.76
N GLY A 145 1.64 3.64 16.62
CA GLY A 145 1.69 3.12 18.00
C GLY A 145 2.06 1.64 18.02
N ASP A 146 1.44 0.93 18.96
CA ASP A 146 1.65 -0.50 19.21
C ASP A 146 0.58 -1.38 18.51
N ALA A 147 -0.03 -0.87 17.42
CA ALA A 147 -1.02 -1.65 16.67
C ALA A 147 -0.36 -2.87 16.01
N GLU A 148 -1.02 -4.01 16.08
CA GLU A 148 -0.70 -5.22 15.33
C GLU A 148 -1.56 -5.28 14.07
N ILE A 149 -1.10 -5.97 13.03
CA ILE A 149 -1.84 -6.10 11.76
C ILE A 149 -3.20 -6.74 12.03
N GLU A 150 -3.22 -7.79 12.84
CA GLU A 150 -4.42 -8.54 13.19
C GLU A 150 -5.43 -7.77 14.05
N ASP A 151 -5.05 -6.60 14.57
CA ASP A 151 -5.93 -5.70 15.34
C ASP A 151 -6.60 -4.61 14.47
N LEU A 152 -6.36 -4.62 13.15
CA LEU A 152 -6.90 -3.59 12.25
C LEU A 152 -8.37 -3.86 11.91
N TRP A 153 -9.15 -2.79 11.75
CA TRP A 153 -10.58 -2.88 11.42
C TRP A 153 -10.86 -3.47 10.05
N VAL A 154 -10.07 -3.04 9.07
CA VAL A 154 -10.11 -3.62 7.72
C VAL A 154 -8.95 -4.60 7.59
N PRO A 155 -9.17 -5.84 7.17
CA PRO A 155 -8.12 -6.78 6.86
C PRO A 155 -6.99 -6.16 6.03
N PHE A 156 -5.77 -6.41 6.45
CA PHE A 156 -4.58 -5.76 5.88
C PHE A 156 -3.48 -6.76 5.59
N PHE A 157 -2.70 -6.48 4.57
CA PHE A 157 -1.42 -7.15 4.34
C PHE A 157 -0.37 -6.18 3.80
N CYS A 158 0.90 -6.49 4.04
CA CYS A 158 2.00 -5.83 3.34
C CYS A 158 3.03 -6.85 2.87
N VAL A 159 3.81 -6.44 1.86
CA VAL A 159 4.82 -7.31 1.25
C VAL A 159 6.22 -6.78 1.54
N THR A 160 7.14 -7.69 1.84
CA THR A 160 8.57 -7.45 1.92
C THR A 160 9.33 -8.42 1.03
N SER A 161 10.58 -8.10 0.73
CA SER A 161 11.53 -9.01 0.09
C SER A 161 12.45 -9.59 1.15
N ASN A 162 12.37 -10.88 1.37
CA ASN A 162 13.25 -11.61 2.27
C ASN A 162 14.58 -11.89 1.57
N LEU A 163 15.64 -11.19 1.95
CA LEU A 163 16.97 -11.36 1.36
C LEU A 163 17.63 -12.68 1.77
N THR A 164 17.33 -13.17 2.98
CA THR A 164 17.94 -14.40 3.49
C THR A 164 17.39 -15.64 2.76
N ALA A 165 16.09 -15.69 2.54
CA ALA A 165 15.43 -16.80 1.83
C ALA A 165 15.30 -16.57 0.32
N SER A 166 15.60 -15.35 -0.17
CA SER A 166 15.45 -14.97 -1.59
C SER A 166 14.02 -15.12 -2.11
N GLU A 167 13.02 -14.71 -1.31
CA GLU A 167 11.60 -14.88 -1.64
C GLU A 167 10.75 -13.66 -1.26
N LYS A 168 9.53 -13.61 -1.79
CA LYS A 168 8.47 -12.70 -1.36
C LYS A 168 7.94 -13.14 0.00
N ALA A 169 7.87 -12.22 0.97
CA ALA A 169 7.21 -12.46 2.24
C ALA A 169 5.94 -11.58 2.36
N VAL A 170 4.82 -12.23 2.67
CA VAL A 170 3.53 -11.59 2.91
C VAL A 170 3.27 -11.56 4.40
N HIS A 171 2.93 -10.40 4.92
CA HIS A 171 2.67 -10.19 6.35
C HIS A 171 1.22 -9.82 6.57
N THR A 172 0.51 -10.66 7.32
CA THR A 172 -0.89 -10.48 7.74
C THR A 172 -1.05 -10.47 9.26
N ARG A 173 0.07 -10.60 10.01
CA ARG A 173 0.14 -10.62 11.48
C ARG A 173 1.41 -9.94 11.95
N GLY A 174 1.37 -9.43 13.19
CA GLY A 174 2.51 -8.90 13.91
C GLY A 174 2.58 -7.37 13.97
N PRO A 175 3.65 -6.80 14.54
CA PRO A 175 3.75 -5.38 14.87
C PRO A 175 3.77 -4.52 13.60
N LEU A 176 2.67 -3.81 13.35
CA LEU A 176 2.42 -3.07 12.12
C LEU A 176 3.55 -2.10 11.76
N TRP A 177 4.02 -1.28 12.73
CA TRP A 177 5.10 -0.32 12.48
C TRP A 177 6.38 -0.98 11.97
N LYS A 178 6.73 -2.18 12.49
CA LYS A 178 7.95 -2.90 12.13
C LYS A 178 7.86 -3.48 10.72
N LEU A 179 6.70 -4.03 10.39
CA LEU A 179 6.44 -4.62 9.08
C LEU A 179 6.34 -3.55 7.99
N LEU A 180 5.72 -2.40 8.28
CA LEU A 180 5.74 -1.24 7.37
C LEU A 180 7.15 -0.68 7.20
N ARG A 181 7.94 -0.66 8.29
CA ARG A 181 9.35 -0.25 8.21
C ARG A 181 10.15 -1.18 7.30
N ALA A 182 9.91 -2.49 7.37
CA ALA A 182 10.55 -3.48 6.50
C ALA A 182 10.10 -3.31 5.05
N SER A 183 8.80 -3.19 4.82
CA SER A 183 8.22 -2.99 3.49
C SER A 183 8.69 -1.70 2.79
N ALA A 184 9.08 -0.68 3.55
CA ALA A 184 9.63 0.59 3.04
C ALA A 184 11.18 0.68 3.12
N SER A 185 11.88 -0.43 3.37
CA SER A 185 13.34 -0.48 3.47
C SER A 185 13.99 -0.68 2.12
N ILE A 186 14.02 0.35 1.29
CA ILE A 186 14.65 0.29 -0.02
C ILE A 186 16.12 -0.07 0.11
N ALA A 187 16.52 -1.17 -0.55
CA ALA A 187 17.87 -1.72 -0.47
C ALA A 187 18.94 -0.67 -0.77
N GLY A 188 19.94 -0.57 0.11
CA GLY A 188 21.02 0.41 0.03
C GLY A 188 20.65 1.84 0.44
N VAL A 189 19.36 2.24 0.37
CA VAL A 189 18.89 3.54 0.86
C VAL A 189 18.63 3.45 2.37
N PHE A 190 17.82 2.49 2.80
CA PHE A 190 17.54 2.19 4.20
C PHE A 190 18.16 0.86 4.62
N PRO A 191 18.52 0.68 5.89
CA PRO A 191 19.03 -0.59 6.37
C PRO A 191 17.92 -1.65 6.34
N PRO A 192 18.28 -2.93 6.05
CA PRO A 192 17.36 -4.05 6.19
C PRO A 192 16.77 -4.14 7.60
N VAL A 193 15.59 -4.72 7.71
CA VAL A 193 14.93 -5.00 8.99
C VAL A 193 15.03 -6.48 9.29
N VAL A 194 15.38 -6.82 10.53
CA VAL A 194 15.41 -8.21 10.98
C VAL A 194 14.01 -8.63 11.44
N LEU A 195 13.43 -9.61 10.77
CA LEU A 195 12.18 -10.28 11.14
C LEU A 195 12.50 -11.76 11.32
N ASP A 196 12.24 -12.30 12.50
CA ASP A 196 12.44 -13.72 12.84
C ASP A 196 13.82 -14.27 12.42
N GLY A 197 14.86 -13.47 12.67
CA GLY A 197 16.24 -13.82 12.34
C GLY A 197 16.62 -13.68 10.86
N GLN A 198 15.71 -13.20 10.00
CA GLN A 198 15.92 -13.02 8.57
C GLN A 198 15.96 -11.55 8.18
N LEU A 199 16.70 -11.22 7.13
CA LEU A 199 16.84 -9.85 6.63
C LEU A 199 15.77 -9.52 5.60
N HIS A 200 14.98 -8.49 5.85
CA HIS A 200 13.93 -8.03 4.96
C HIS A 200 14.21 -6.62 4.45
N VAL A 201 13.88 -6.39 3.18
CA VAL A 201 13.93 -5.10 2.50
C VAL A 201 12.60 -4.80 1.82
N ASP A 202 12.52 -3.66 1.12
CA ASP A 202 11.35 -3.21 0.37
C ASP A 202 10.79 -4.31 -0.53
N GLY A 203 9.49 -4.52 -0.45
CA GLY A 203 8.79 -5.56 -1.21
C GLY A 203 8.79 -5.34 -2.72
N GLY A 204 9.04 -4.11 -3.18
CA GLY A 204 9.04 -3.74 -4.60
C GLY A 204 10.05 -4.51 -5.46
N THR A 205 11.05 -5.15 -4.84
CA THR A 205 12.00 -6.02 -5.55
C THR A 205 11.33 -7.28 -6.10
N PHE A 206 10.43 -7.89 -5.33
CA PHE A 206 9.73 -9.11 -5.74
C PHE A 206 8.32 -8.85 -6.23
N ASP A 207 7.57 -7.97 -5.54
CA ASP A 207 6.16 -7.74 -5.86
C ASP A 207 5.72 -6.32 -5.44
N ASN A 208 5.75 -5.40 -6.40
CA ASN A 208 5.35 -4.02 -6.16
C ASN A 208 3.83 -3.82 -6.17
N LEU A 209 3.08 -4.70 -6.84
CA LEU A 209 1.62 -4.61 -6.98
C LEU A 209 0.98 -5.99 -6.70
N PRO A 210 0.84 -6.38 -5.42
CA PRO A 210 0.53 -7.75 -5.00
C PRO A 210 -0.97 -8.12 -5.14
N VAL A 211 -1.50 -8.10 -6.37
CA VAL A 211 -2.89 -8.44 -6.71
C VAL A 211 -3.19 -9.91 -6.40
N GLU A 212 -2.31 -10.82 -6.80
CA GLU A 212 -2.43 -12.25 -6.48
C GLU A 212 -2.58 -12.50 -4.98
N THR A 213 -1.82 -11.74 -4.16
CA THR A 213 -1.90 -11.84 -2.70
C THR A 213 -3.28 -11.42 -2.19
N ALA A 214 -3.85 -10.33 -2.71
CA ALA A 214 -5.20 -9.91 -2.32
C ALA A 214 -6.25 -10.97 -2.68
N ARG A 215 -6.13 -11.60 -3.87
CA ARG A 215 -6.99 -12.72 -4.28
C ARG A 215 -6.86 -13.90 -3.32
N ALA A 216 -5.64 -14.33 -3.01
CA ALA A 216 -5.37 -15.43 -2.07
C ALA A 216 -5.94 -15.15 -0.67
N LEU A 217 -5.96 -13.89 -0.25
CA LEU A 217 -6.55 -13.44 1.01
C LEU A 217 -8.07 -13.26 0.95
N GLY A 218 -8.72 -13.56 -0.19
CA GLY A 218 -10.16 -13.66 -0.33
C GLY A 218 -10.84 -12.45 -0.95
N ALA A 219 -10.10 -11.54 -1.58
CA ALA A 219 -10.73 -10.52 -2.40
C ALA A 219 -11.40 -11.16 -3.61
N GLY A 220 -12.72 -11.01 -3.72
CA GLY A 220 -13.51 -11.40 -4.89
C GLY A 220 -13.29 -10.44 -6.05
N HIS A 221 -13.13 -9.16 -5.73
CA HIS A 221 -12.79 -8.11 -6.68
C HIS A 221 -11.54 -7.36 -6.23
N VAL A 222 -10.68 -6.94 -7.17
CA VAL A 222 -9.45 -6.22 -6.85
C VAL A 222 -9.36 -4.93 -7.65
N ILE A 223 -9.24 -3.82 -6.92
CA ILE A 223 -8.84 -2.52 -7.46
C ILE A 223 -7.35 -2.36 -7.18
N ALA A 224 -6.54 -2.25 -8.24
CA ALA A 224 -5.10 -2.08 -8.14
C ALA A 224 -4.68 -0.69 -8.59
N CYS A 225 -3.78 -0.04 -7.83
CA CYS A 225 -3.30 1.29 -8.15
C CYS A 225 -1.77 1.31 -8.20
N ASP A 226 -1.19 1.64 -9.36
CA ASP A 226 0.24 1.83 -9.55
C ASP A 226 0.57 3.29 -9.86
N VAL A 227 1.54 3.86 -9.14
CA VAL A 227 2.03 5.24 -9.30
C VAL A 227 3.39 5.31 -10.00
N VAL A 228 3.98 4.15 -10.32
CA VAL A 228 5.31 4.03 -10.94
C VAL A 228 5.16 3.69 -12.42
N ARG A 229 5.00 4.72 -13.25
CA ARG A 229 5.07 4.50 -14.69
C ARG A 229 6.52 4.37 -15.15
N ALA A 230 6.84 3.25 -15.78
CA ALA A 230 8.06 3.10 -16.55
C ALA A 230 7.93 3.85 -17.89
N ALA A 231 8.36 5.11 -17.93
CA ALA A 231 8.48 5.82 -19.20
C ALA A 231 9.90 5.63 -19.73
N PRO A 232 10.09 5.06 -20.92
CA PRO A 232 11.41 4.97 -21.54
C PRO A 232 11.95 6.39 -21.72
N ALA A 233 13.11 6.67 -21.12
CA ALA A 233 13.79 7.96 -21.26
C ALA A 233 15.05 7.76 -22.12
N LYS A 234 15.09 8.43 -23.27
CA LYS A 234 16.32 8.51 -24.07
C LYS A 234 17.23 9.58 -23.50
N VAL A 235 18.52 9.30 -23.42
CA VAL A 235 19.57 10.26 -23.07
C VAL A 235 20.24 10.75 -24.34
N ALA A 236 20.69 12.01 -24.34
CA ALA A 236 21.32 12.67 -25.51
C ALA A 236 22.84 12.57 -25.48
N TYR A 237 23.41 11.60 -24.76
CA TYR A 237 24.85 11.39 -24.64
C TYR A 237 25.19 9.90 -24.76
N GLU A 238 26.32 9.59 -25.41
CA GLU A 238 26.73 8.21 -25.68
C GLU A 238 27.57 7.58 -24.56
N SER A 239 28.16 8.41 -23.70
CA SER A 239 28.95 7.96 -22.55
C SER A 239 28.53 8.66 -21.25
N THR A 240 28.70 8.01 -20.12
CA THR A 240 28.43 8.63 -18.81
C THR A 240 29.30 9.87 -18.62
N PRO A 241 28.69 11.04 -18.37
CA PRO A 241 29.47 12.27 -18.16
C PRO A 241 30.39 12.15 -16.94
N SER A 242 31.58 12.72 -17.03
CA SER A 242 32.54 12.76 -15.94
C SER A 242 31.99 13.58 -14.73
N THR A 243 32.48 13.28 -13.54
CA THR A 243 32.10 14.04 -12.34
C THR A 243 32.32 15.55 -12.47
N PRO A 244 33.44 16.07 -13.02
CA PRO A 244 33.61 17.50 -13.26
C PRO A 244 32.55 18.07 -14.21
N ALA A 245 32.20 17.33 -15.27
CA ALA A 245 31.19 17.77 -16.23
C ALA A 245 29.79 17.87 -15.58
N LEU A 246 29.43 16.91 -14.72
CA LEU A 246 28.18 16.93 -13.95
C LEU A 246 28.13 18.09 -12.95
N LEU A 247 29.25 18.36 -12.26
CA LEU A 247 29.37 19.49 -11.35
C LEU A 247 29.24 20.83 -12.08
N ALA A 248 29.94 20.98 -13.22
CA ALA A 248 29.83 22.20 -14.04
C ALA A 248 28.41 22.40 -14.59
N ASP A 249 27.74 21.33 -15.05
CA ASP A 249 26.37 21.39 -15.53
C ASP A 249 25.39 21.81 -14.43
N SER A 250 25.59 21.30 -13.20
CA SER A 250 24.79 21.64 -12.02
C SER A 250 25.01 23.10 -11.60
N LEU A 251 26.27 23.56 -11.48
CA LEU A 251 26.64 24.94 -11.11
C LEU A 251 26.12 25.96 -12.11
N LEU A 252 26.27 25.66 -13.42
CA LEU A 252 25.82 26.53 -14.51
C LEU A 252 24.31 26.39 -14.82
N ARG A 253 23.57 25.55 -14.09
CA ARG A 253 22.14 25.26 -14.28
C ARG A 253 21.76 24.91 -15.73
N ARG A 254 22.71 24.37 -16.52
CA ARG A 254 22.50 24.07 -17.94
C ARG A 254 21.55 22.88 -18.18
N ARG A 255 21.42 21.97 -17.23
CA ARG A 255 20.57 20.75 -17.31
C ARG A 255 20.82 19.90 -18.58
N ARG A 256 22.04 19.95 -19.10
CA ARG A 256 22.47 19.21 -20.31
C ARG A 256 22.46 17.71 -20.06
N TYR A 257 22.92 17.31 -18.87
CA TYR A 257 23.00 15.90 -18.48
C TYR A 257 21.88 15.55 -17.51
N ARG A 258 21.03 14.60 -17.93
CA ARG A 258 19.94 14.07 -17.09
C ARG A 258 20.35 12.69 -16.54
N VAL A 259 21.43 12.64 -15.77
CA VAL A 259 21.86 11.40 -15.10
C VAL A 259 21.03 11.23 -13.82
N PRO A 260 20.37 10.08 -13.63
CA PRO A 260 19.71 9.81 -12.35
C PRO A 260 20.75 9.73 -11.24
N GLY A 261 20.50 10.39 -10.11
CA GLY A 261 21.37 10.29 -8.93
C GLY A 261 21.35 8.87 -8.33
N LEU A 262 22.36 8.55 -7.49
CA LEU A 262 22.56 7.24 -6.88
C LEU A 262 21.27 6.65 -6.30
N ILE A 263 20.60 7.39 -5.40
CA ILE A 263 19.33 6.94 -4.78
C ILE A 263 18.27 6.66 -5.85
N SER A 264 18.14 7.54 -6.85
CA SER A 264 17.16 7.35 -7.93
C SER A 264 17.45 6.11 -8.76
N THR A 265 18.73 5.82 -9.03
CA THR A 265 19.15 4.61 -9.75
C THR A 265 18.84 3.36 -8.93
N MET A 266 19.22 3.32 -7.65
CA MET A 266 18.93 2.20 -6.76
C MET A 266 17.42 1.90 -6.68
N MET A 267 16.62 2.95 -6.60
CA MET A 267 15.17 2.82 -6.56
C MET A 267 14.59 2.32 -7.88
N GLN A 268 15.07 2.87 -9.00
CA GLN A 268 14.63 2.40 -10.31
C GLN A 268 14.97 0.93 -10.52
N THR A 269 16.17 0.49 -10.14
CA THR A 269 16.55 -0.94 -10.26
C THR A 269 15.72 -1.83 -9.36
N THR A 270 15.36 -1.40 -8.14
CA THR A 270 14.46 -2.14 -7.26
C THR A 270 13.10 -2.40 -7.92
N PHE A 271 12.51 -1.36 -8.52
CA PHE A 271 11.21 -1.50 -9.17
C PHE A 271 11.27 -2.16 -10.55
N LEU A 272 12.40 -2.03 -11.28
CA LEU A 272 12.57 -2.69 -12.58
C LEU A 272 12.48 -4.22 -12.47
N ALA A 273 13.02 -4.80 -11.41
CA ALA A 273 12.96 -6.23 -11.16
C ALA A 273 11.51 -6.77 -11.06
N GLY A 274 10.60 -5.95 -10.51
CA GLY A 274 9.19 -6.29 -10.37
C GLY A 274 8.28 -5.85 -11.52
N LEU A 275 8.78 -5.19 -12.58
CA LEU A 275 7.93 -4.59 -13.61
C LEU A 275 7.08 -5.60 -14.39
N ASP A 276 7.65 -6.73 -14.76
CA ASP A 276 6.89 -7.74 -15.53
C ASP A 276 5.80 -8.36 -14.67
N ARG A 277 6.06 -8.57 -13.38
CA ARG A 277 5.05 -9.02 -12.42
C ARG A 277 3.96 -7.96 -12.21
N ALA A 278 4.34 -6.69 -12.07
CA ALA A 278 3.37 -5.60 -11.94
C ALA A 278 2.46 -5.47 -13.17
N ARG A 279 2.98 -5.72 -14.38
CA ARG A 279 2.17 -5.78 -15.62
C ARG A 279 1.18 -6.93 -15.60
N THR A 280 1.62 -8.12 -15.20
CA THR A 280 0.72 -9.28 -15.07
C THR A 280 -0.34 -8.98 -14.00
N SER A 281 0.05 -8.48 -12.84
CA SER A 281 -0.88 -8.09 -11.77
C SER A 281 -1.90 -7.04 -12.22
N ALA A 282 -1.50 -6.08 -13.06
CA ALA A 282 -2.42 -5.09 -13.62
C ALA A 282 -3.51 -5.71 -14.50
N LEU A 283 -3.19 -6.79 -15.23
CA LEU A 283 -4.16 -7.54 -16.06
C LEU A 283 -5.10 -8.43 -15.22
N GLU A 284 -4.67 -8.83 -14.02
CA GLU A 284 -5.46 -9.66 -13.11
C GLU A 284 -6.40 -8.85 -12.21
N ALA A 285 -6.24 -7.53 -12.18
CA ALA A 285 -7.12 -6.64 -11.42
C ALA A 285 -8.43 -6.38 -12.18
N ASP A 286 -9.57 -6.32 -11.48
CA ASP A 286 -10.86 -5.93 -12.09
C ASP A 286 -10.85 -4.46 -12.50
N LEU A 287 -10.16 -3.61 -11.73
CA LEU A 287 -9.93 -2.23 -12.07
C LEU A 287 -8.47 -1.85 -11.82
N PHE A 288 -7.77 -1.44 -12.85
CA PHE A 288 -6.41 -0.93 -12.78
C PHE A 288 -6.37 0.59 -12.93
N LEU A 289 -5.74 1.26 -11.96
CA LEU A 289 -5.59 2.72 -11.90
C LEU A 289 -4.10 3.08 -11.95
N GLU A 290 -3.74 4.00 -12.86
CA GLU A 290 -2.35 4.45 -13.05
C GLU A 290 -2.26 5.99 -13.02
N PRO A 291 -2.40 6.63 -11.84
CA PRO A 291 -2.29 8.08 -11.74
C PRO A 291 -0.87 8.54 -12.06
N HIS A 292 -0.76 9.42 -13.05
CA HIS A 292 0.52 9.94 -13.50
C HIS A 292 1.01 11.08 -12.59
N ALA A 293 1.71 10.76 -11.51
CA ALA A 293 2.31 11.73 -10.61
C ALA A 293 3.56 12.42 -11.24
N ARG A 294 3.35 13.09 -12.41
CA ARG A 294 4.43 13.77 -13.14
C ARG A 294 5.02 14.91 -12.33
N GLY A 295 6.35 15.06 -12.39
CA GLY A 295 7.07 16.12 -11.71
C GLY A 295 7.20 15.94 -10.20
N ILE A 296 6.79 14.81 -9.63
CA ILE A 296 7.01 14.44 -8.24
C ILE A 296 8.28 13.60 -8.16
N ARG A 297 9.25 14.09 -7.37
CA ARG A 297 10.49 13.37 -7.09
C ARG A 297 10.21 12.27 -6.09
N PHE A 298 10.91 11.16 -6.18
CA PHE A 298 10.67 9.98 -5.36
C PHE A 298 10.74 10.25 -3.83
N LEU A 299 11.71 11.01 -3.34
CA LEU A 299 11.82 11.45 -1.94
C LEU A 299 11.30 12.89 -1.74
N GLY A 300 10.42 13.35 -2.63
CA GLY A 300 9.86 14.70 -2.58
C GLY A 300 8.63 14.80 -1.67
N TRP A 301 8.81 14.53 -0.39
CA TRP A 301 7.72 14.43 0.60
C TRP A 301 6.85 15.70 0.70
N SER A 302 7.44 16.89 0.43
CA SER A 302 6.70 18.15 0.39
C SER A 302 5.64 18.23 -0.71
N ALA A 303 5.63 17.30 -1.65
CA ALA A 303 4.62 17.22 -2.70
C ALA A 303 3.36 16.44 -2.29
N LEU A 304 3.18 16.10 -1.00
CA LEU A 304 2.06 15.30 -0.49
C LEU A 304 0.71 15.81 -1.02
N ASP A 305 0.38 17.07 -0.74
CA ASP A 305 -0.91 17.63 -1.13
C ASP A 305 -1.11 17.64 -2.64
N ARG A 306 -0.06 18.01 -3.39
CA ARG A 306 -0.09 18.00 -4.85
C ARG A 306 -0.29 16.59 -5.40
N ALA A 307 0.34 15.58 -4.81
CA ALA A 307 0.19 14.19 -5.24
C ALA A 307 -1.23 13.69 -4.96
N ALA A 308 -1.77 13.98 -3.78
CA ALA A 308 -3.14 13.62 -3.41
C ALA A 308 -4.16 14.23 -4.38
N GLU A 309 -4.04 15.52 -4.69
CA GLU A 309 -4.92 16.19 -5.64
C GLU A 309 -4.79 15.65 -7.08
N LEU A 310 -3.56 15.30 -7.53
CA LEU A 310 -3.35 14.63 -8.82
C LEU A 310 -4.04 13.26 -8.87
N GLY A 311 -3.93 12.48 -7.79
CA GLY A 311 -4.62 11.19 -7.67
C GLY A 311 -6.13 11.34 -7.70
N TYR A 312 -6.67 12.31 -6.99
CA TYR A 312 -8.09 12.60 -6.96
C TYR A 312 -8.64 13.04 -8.32
N ALA A 313 -7.99 14.01 -8.96
CA ALA A 313 -8.40 14.48 -10.29
C ALA A 313 -8.37 13.36 -11.33
N TYR A 314 -7.30 12.53 -11.32
CA TYR A 314 -7.19 11.35 -12.16
C TYR A 314 -8.37 10.37 -11.93
N ALA A 315 -8.68 10.07 -10.66
CA ALA A 315 -9.76 9.15 -10.33
C ALA A 315 -11.13 9.69 -10.79
N LYS A 316 -11.40 10.97 -10.57
CA LYS A 316 -12.66 11.61 -11.01
C LYS A 316 -12.83 11.55 -12.52
N GLU A 317 -11.76 11.82 -13.28
CA GLU A 317 -11.76 11.67 -14.74
C GLU A 317 -11.99 10.21 -15.15
N ARG A 318 -11.23 9.30 -14.55
CA ARG A 318 -11.28 7.88 -14.88
C ARG A 318 -12.62 7.23 -14.55
N PHE A 319 -13.24 7.63 -13.43
CA PHE A 319 -14.55 7.15 -13.00
C PHE A 319 -15.72 7.74 -13.81
N SER A 320 -15.46 8.74 -14.65
CA SER A 320 -16.43 9.28 -15.60
C SER A 320 -16.43 8.50 -16.93
N ASP A 321 -15.42 7.65 -17.17
CA ASP A 321 -15.40 6.72 -18.30
C ASP A 321 -16.52 5.67 -18.12
N PRO A 322 -17.44 5.49 -19.10
CA PRO A 322 -18.57 4.57 -18.94
C PRO A 322 -18.18 3.14 -18.61
N ALA A 323 -17.08 2.62 -19.20
CA ALA A 323 -16.63 1.25 -18.94
C ALA A 323 -16.11 1.09 -17.51
N VAL A 324 -15.44 2.12 -16.97
CA VAL A 324 -14.96 2.12 -15.57
C VAL A 324 -16.13 2.30 -14.61
N ALA A 325 -17.09 3.16 -14.93
CA ALA A 325 -18.30 3.34 -14.14
C ALA A 325 -19.09 2.02 -14.03
N GLU A 326 -19.29 1.31 -15.14
CA GLU A 326 -19.92 0.00 -15.18
C GLU A 326 -19.16 -1.03 -14.32
N THR A 327 -17.83 -1.05 -14.40
CA THR A 327 -16.99 -1.93 -13.58
C THR A 327 -17.18 -1.62 -12.10
N LEU A 328 -17.14 -0.35 -11.69
CA LEU A 328 -17.33 0.07 -10.30
C LEU A 328 -18.73 -0.31 -9.80
N GLU A 329 -19.77 -0.16 -10.63
CA GLU A 329 -21.12 -0.60 -10.29
C GLU A 329 -21.21 -2.12 -10.14
N ALA A 330 -20.55 -2.87 -11.01
CA ALA A 330 -20.57 -4.34 -10.97
C ALA A 330 -19.90 -4.89 -9.69
N ILE A 331 -18.76 -4.32 -9.28
CA ILE A 331 -18.07 -4.75 -8.05
C ILE A 331 -18.80 -4.32 -6.77
N SER A 332 -19.60 -3.24 -6.84
CA SER A 332 -20.33 -2.69 -5.68
C SER A 332 -21.73 -3.30 -5.50
N ARG A 333 -22.26 -4.04 -6.48
CA ARG A 333 -23.60 -4.61 -6.38
C ARG A 333 -23.69 -5.55 -5.18
N PRO A 334 -24.73 -5.42 -4.34
CA PRO A 334 -24.97 -6.38 -3.27
C PRO A 334 -25.17 -7.77 -3.89
N ALA A 335 -24.83 -8.82 -3.13
CA ALA A 335 -25.17 -10.18 -3.54
C ALA A 335 -26.67 -10.26 -3.78
N PRO A 336 -27.14 -10.96 -4.85
CA PRO A 336 -28.58 -11.18 -4.99
C PRO A 336 -29.07 -11.84 -3.72
N ALA A 337 -30.11 -11.27 -3.10
CA ALA A 337 -30.74 -11.83 -1.92
C ALA A 337 -31.04 -13.30 -2.24
N GLY A 338 -30.35 -14.22 -1.56
CA GLY A 338 -30.59 -15.64 -1.73
C GLY A 338 -32.08 -15.86 -1.52
N ARG A 339 -32.76 -16.49 -2.46
CA ARG A 339 -34.11 -17.00 -2.23
C ARG A 339 -34.00 -17.86 -0.98
N ALA A 340 -34.49 -17.35 0.16
CA ALA A 340 -34.79 -18.17 1.31
C ALA A 340 -35.64 -19.31 0.76
N GLY A 341 -35.11 -20.52 0.80
CA GLY A 341 -35.78 -21.69 0.28
C GLY A 341 -37.13 -21.81 0.92
N ALA A 342 -38.18 -21.54 0.19
CA ALA A 342 -39.50 -22.01 0.47
C ALA A 342 -39.52 -23.50 0.10
N ASP A 343 -39.01 -24.31 0.99
CA ASP A 343 -39.29 -25.76 1.04
C ASP A 343 -39.62 -26.15 2.48
N ASP A 344 -40.78 -25.61 2.93
CA ASP A 344 -41.60 -26.29 3.89
C ASP A 344 -42.42 -27.37 3.14
N ALA A 345 -41.75 -28.41 2.70
CA ALA A 345 -42.40 -29.62 2.23
C ALA A 345 -42.70 -30.46 3.47
N ALA A 346 -43.97 -30.48 3.84
CA ALA A 346 -44.59 -31.37 4.80
C ALA A 346 -44.04 -32.81 4.67
N VAL A 347 -43.55 -33.33 5.79
CA VAL A 347 -43.35 -34.76 5.99
C VAL A 347 -44.65 -35.34 6.55
N PRO A 348 -45.19 -36.39 5.96
CA PRO A 348 -46.39 -37.06 6.44
C PRO A 348 -46.21 -37.81 7.78
#